data_d21110180211e4e0b02698184baad771
#
_entry.id   d21110180211e4e0b02698184baad771
#
_cell.length_a   1.000
_cell.length_b   1.000
_cell.length_c   1.000
_cell.angle_alpha   90.00
_cell.angle_beta   90.00
_cell.angle_gamma   90.00
#
_symmetry.space_group_name_H-M   'P 1'
#
loop_
_entity.id
_entity.type
_entity.pdbx_description
1 polymer ?
#
loop_
_entity_poly.entity_id
_entity_poly.type
_entity_poly.pdbx_seq_one_letter_code
_entity_poly.pdbx_strand_id
1 'polypeptide(L)'
;MSGLGGGTREFLLAFADDEHLMGQQHAEWIGVAPFLEEDLAFCSIAQDELGHAASLYAIVAGDGDPAGDADDRAIDDLAFHREPGDWRSAQFVEVASTDWAHALARHWLYDAAEELRWALVADSTLTPLAHAAQRACREESFHLRHADGLLNLLLPVPDSGDRIRAAVVDLLPLSLGLFDPVAGEAEAVADGVATAPFDTRLATWTERVRGRFGIDPATVARSGHSGRTVRSPDFAPLLKRMREVFALDPSAIW
;
A
#
# COMPACT_ATOMS: atom_id res chain seq x y z
N MET A 1 0.83 30.65 -0.04
CA MET A 1 0.21 29.55 -0.80
C MET A 1 -0.98 29.06 0.01
N SER A 2 -2.13 28.73 -0.61
CA SER A 2 -3.22 28.07 0.12
C SER A 2 -2.73 26.69 0.51
N GLY A 3 -2.96 26.28 1.77
CA GLY A 3 -2.62 24.92 2.23
C GLY A 3 -3.35 23.84 1.45
N LEU A 4 -3.10 22.58 1.78
CA LEU A 4 -3.79 21.44 1.16
C LEU A 4 -5.30 21.54 1.32
N GLY A 5 -6.05 21.37 0.24
CA GLY A 5 -7.50 21.17 0.31
C GLY A 5 -7.86 19.96 1.18
N GLY A 6 -9.01 20.02 1.85
CA GLY A 6 -9.42 18.93 2.75
C GLY A 6 -9.55 17.58 2.05
N GLY A 7 -10.06 17.58 0.82
CA GLY A 7 -10.16 16.36 0.01
C GLY A 7 -8.80 15.84 -0.42
N THR A 8 -7.89 16.70 -0.88
CA THR A 8 -6.52 16.31 -1.23
C THR A 8 -5.80 15.68 -0.04
N ARG A 9 -6.01 16.22 1.17
CA ARG A 9 -5.46 15.64 2.42
C ARG A 9 -5.98 14.21 2.66
N GLU A 10 -7.28 13.99 2.55
CA GLU A 10 -7.89 12.65 2.71
C GLU A 10 -7.39 11.65 1.66
N PHE A 11 -7.21 12.11 0.41
CA PHE A 11 -6.64 11.30 -0.66
C PHE A 11 -5.20 10.85 -0.34
N LEU A 12 -4.35 11.77 0.11
CA LEU A 12 -2.96 11.46 0.47
C LEU A 12 -2.87 10.54 1.71
N LEU A 13 -3.75 10.76 2.70
CA LEU A 13 -3.81 9.87 3.87
C LEU A 13 -4.21 8.46 3.50
N ALA A 14 -5.19 8.27 2.61
CA ALA A 14 -5.59 6.93 2.17
C ALA A 14 -4.45 6.21 1.45
N PHE A 15 -3.67 6.93 0.65
CA PHE A 15 -2.52 6.38 -0.03
C PHE A 15 -1.39 6.04 0.98
N ALA A 16 -1.08 6.96 1.91
CA ALA A 16 -0.09 6.72 2.96
C ALA A 16 -0.43 5.53 3.86
N ASP A 17 -1.71 5.36 4.18
CA ASP A 17 -2.19 4.25 5.01
C ASP A 17 -2.01 2.89 4.33
N ASP A 18 -2.23 2.81 3.01
CA ASP A 18 -1.98 1.58 2.26
C ASP A 18 -0.49 1.21 2.29
N GLU A 19 0.40 2.17 1.97
CA GLU A 19 1.85 1.98 2.00
C GLU A 19 2.36 1.57 3.38
N HIS A 20 1.90 2.28 4.42
CA HIS A 20 2.33 2.00 5.80
C HIS A 20 1.95 0.60 6.24
N LEU A 21 0.69 0.20 6.04
CA LEU A 21 0.24 -1.12 6.47
C LEU A 21 0.85 -2.23 5.63
N MET A 22 1.09 -2.01 4.34
CA MET A 22 1.74 -3.00 3.51
C MET A 22 3.22 -3.18 3.89
N GLY A 23 3.95 -2.09 4.16
CA GLY A 23 5.31 -2.16 4.68
C GLY A 23 5.40 -2.93 6.00
N GLN A 24 4.43 -2.72 6.91
CA GLN A 24 4.34 -3.52 8.14
C GLN A 24 4.09 -5.01 7.87
N GLN A 25 3.22 -5.32 6.92
CA GLN A 25 2.93 -6.71 6.53
C GLN A 25 4.16 -7.40 5.89
N HIS A 26 4.96 -6.70 5.11
CA HIS A 26 6.22 -7.23 4.60
C HIS A 26 7.26 -7.41 5.71
N ALA A 27 7.35 -6.46 6.65
CA ALA A 27 8.25 -6.56 7.79
C ALA A 27 7.97 -7.78 8.69
N GLU A 28 6.73 -8.27 8.76
CA GLU A 28 6.38 -9.47 9.53
C GLU A 28 7.01 -10.77 8.98
N TRP A 29 7.51 -10.76 7.74
CA TRP A 29 8.17 -11.90 7.12
C TRP A 29 9.68 -11.91 7.32
N ILE A 30 10.27 -10.85 7.88
CA ILE A 30 11.71 -10.76 8.15
C ILE A 30 12.07 -11.76 9.24
N GLY A 31 13.02 -12.64 8.94
CA GLY A 31 13.47 -13.72 9.83
C GLY A 31 12.62 -14.99 9.80
N VAL A 32 11.54 -15.03 9.00
CA VAL A 32 10.65 -16.19 8.85
C VAL A 32 10.36 -16.58 7.41
N ALA A 33 10.87 -15.82 6.43
CA ALA A 33 10.79 -16.17 5.02
C ALA A 33 11.54 -17.50 4.71
N PRO A 34 11.19 -18.20 3.62
CA PRO A 34 11.72 -19.56 3.37
C PRO A 34 13.23 -19.59 3.09
N PHE A 35 13.82 -18.46 2.70
CA PHE A 35 15.25 -18.35 2.33
C PHE A 35 15.79 -17.01 2.81
N LEU A 36 17.09 -16.93 3.08
CA LEU A 36 17.77 -15.70 3.51
C LEU A 36 17.62 -14.57 2.48
N GLU A 37 17.66 -14.91 1.20
CA GLU A 37 17.49 -13.94 0.12
C GLU A 37 16.12 -13.27 0.17
N GLU A 38 15.07 -14.00 0.55
CA GLU A 38 13.73 -13.47 0.70
C GLU A 38 13.57 -12.62 1.97
N ASP A 39 14.22 -13.01 3.07
CA ASP A 39 14.29 -12.15 4.26
C ASP A 39 14.90 -10.78 3.93
N LEU A 40 16.02 -10.77 3.18
CA LEU A 40 16.70 -9.55 2.78
C LEU A 40 15.86 -8.73 1.78
N ALA A 41 15.20 -9.39 0.83
CA ALA A 41 14.33 -8.73 -0.15
C ALA A 41 13.14 -8.08 0.55
N PHE A 42 12.41 -8.82 1.40
CA PHE A 42 11.26 -8.29 2.12
C PHE A 42 11.64 -7.19 3.12
N CYS A 43 12.85 -7.27 3.70
CA CYS A 43 13.38 -6.18 4.52
C CYS A 43 13.55 -4.89 3.71
N SER A 44 14.14 -4.99 2.51
CA SER A 44 14.35 -3.83 1.63
C SER A 44 13.02 -3.27 1.12
N ILE A 45 12.12 -4.13 0.66
CA ILE A 45 10.79 -3.75 0.17
C ILE A 45 9.98 -3.06 1.28
N ALA A 46 9.96 -3.63 2.49
CA ALA A 46 9.29 -3.02 3.64
C ALA A 46 9.85 -1.62 3.96
N GLN A 47 11.18 -1.43 3.86
CA GLN A 47 11.81 -0.13 4.06
C GLN A 47 11.39 0.89 3.01
N ASP A 48 11.28 0.48 1.74
CA ASP A 48 10.86 1.36 0.65
C ASP A 48 9.40 1.77 0.85
N GLU A 49 8.47 0.85 1.14
CA GLU A 49 7.06 1.14 1.38
C GLU A 49 6.84 2.03 2.63
N LEU A 50 7.55 1.76 3.73
CA LEU A 50 7.51 2.63 4.91
C LEU A 50 8.07 4.02 4.60
N GLY A 51 9.09 4.11 3.73
CA GLY A 51 9.63 5.38 3.22
C GLY A 51 8.65 6.14 2.33
N HIS A 52 7.84 5.43 1.52
CA HIS A 52 6.73 5.99 0.75
C HIS A 52 5.67 6.58 1.68
N ALA A 53 5.23 5.80 2.67
CA ALA A 53 4.27 6.24 3.68
C ALA A 53 4.76 7.48 4.44
N ALA A 54 6.01 7.47 4.91
CA ALA A 54 6.62 8.60 5.62
C ALA A 54 6.64 9.86 4.76
N SER A 55 6.96 9.73 3.47
CA SER A 55 6.95 10.85 2.51
C SER A 55 5.54 11.43 2.34
N LEU A 56 4.52 10.58 2.24
CA LEU A 56 3.13 11.01 2.11
C LEU A 56 2.62 11.68 3.40
N TYR A 57 2.92 11.10 4.57
CA TYR A 57 2.57 11.69 5.87
C TYR A 57 3.28 13.04 6.07
N ALA A 58 4.55 13.17 5.67
CA ALA A 58 5.28 14.43 5.74
C ALA A 58 4.63 15.53 4.87
N ILE A 59 4.17 15.20 3.66
CA ILE A 59 3.43 16.13 2.80
C ILE A 59 2.13 16.57 3.47
N VAL A 60 1.42 15.64 4.10
CA VAL A 60 0.17 15.93 4.82
C VAL A 60 0.43 16.79 6.07
N ALA A 61 1.46 16.46 6.85
CA ALA A 61 1.84 17.19 8.07
C ALA A 61 2.33 18.60 7.76
N GLY A 62 3.11 18.76 6.67
CA GLY A 62 3.62 20.04 6.18
C GLY A 62 2.62 20.86 5.36
N ASP A 63 1.35 20.44 5.29
CA ASP A 63 0.29 21.13 4.54
C ASP A 63 0.64 21.39 3.06
N GLY A 64 1.42 20.48 2.46
CA GLY A 64 1.86 20.54 1.07
C GLY A 64 3.00 21.54 0.80
N ASP A 65 3.58 22.16 1.83
CA ASP A 65 4.69 23.10 1.66
C ASP A 65 5.98 22.37 1.27
N PRO A 66 6.58 22.63 0.09
CA PRO A 66 7.84 22.00 -0.30
C PRO A 66 9.04 22.44 0.56
N ALA A 67 8.93 23.53 1.30
CA ALA A 67 9.95 24.04 2.22
C ALA A 67 9.59 23.73 3.69
N GLY A 68 8.42 23.15 3.94
CA GLY A 68 7.96 22.78 5.27
C GLY A 68 8.75 21.58 5.78
N ASP A 69 9.64 21.81 6.75
CA ASP A 69 10.12 20.74 7.62
C ASP A 69 8.90 20.30 8.45
N ALA A 70 8.24 19.21 8.01
CA ALA A 70 7.21 18.61 8.84
C ALA A 70 7.86 18.19 10.17
N ASP A 71 7.23 18.55 11.28
CA ASP A 71 7.65 18.09 12.61
C ASP A 71 7.52 16.57 12.65
N ASP A 72 8.60 15.86 12.99
CA ASP A 72 8.63 14.40 13.09
C ASP A 72 7.48 13.89 13.97
N ARG A 73 7.14 14.62 15.03
CA ARG A 73 6.00 14.32 15.89
C ARG A 73 4.66 14.37 15.15
N ALA A 74 4.49 15.33 14.25
CA ALA A 74 3.25 15.41 13.45
C ALA A 74 3.15 14.25 12.45
N ILE A 75 4.27 13.75 11.95
CA ILE A 75 4.33 12.55 11.12
C ILE A 75 3.98 11.33 11.96
N ASP A 76 4.55 11.17 13.15
CA ASP A 76 4.27 10.07 14.07
C ASP A 76 2.81 10.06 14.53
N ASP A 77 2.22 11.23 14.77
CA ASP A 77 0.80 11.36 15.11
C ASP A 77 -0.08 10.82 13.98
N LEU A 78 0.28 11.07 12.73
CA LEU A 78 -0.43 10.52 11.56
C LEU A 78 -0.17 9.02 11.39
N ALA A 79 1.06 8.57 11.60
CA ALA A 79 1.47 7.19 11.38
C ALA A 79 0.99 6.22 12.48
N PHE A 80 0.95 6.68 13.74
CA PHE A 80 0.78 5.76 14.87
C PHE A 80 -0.35 6.15 15.85
N HIS A 81 -0.71 7.43 15.97
CA HIS A 81 -1.57 7.89 17.06
C HIS A 81 -3.04 8.10 16.69
N ARG A 82 -3.41 7.94 15.39
CA ARG A 82 -4.80 8.09 14.96
C ARG A 82 -5.69 6.97 15.51
N GLU A 83 -6.94 7.31 15.82
CA GLU A 83 -7.95 6.31 16.18
C GLU A 83 -8.25 5.38 14.98
N PRO A 84 -8.66 4.12 15.21
CA PRO A 84 -8.95 3.17 14.13
C PRO A 84 -9.93 3.69 13.06
N GLY A 85 -10.89 4.53 13.47
CA GLY A 85 -11.88 5.14 12.56
C GLY A 85 -11.30 6.23 11.64
N ASP A 86 -10.09 6.73 11.94
CA ASP A 86 -9.43 7.78 11.17
C ASP A 86 -8.50 7.23 10.07
N TRP A 87 -8.31 5.92 10.04
CA TRP A 87 -7.55 5.26 8.98
C TRP A 87 -8.39 5.10 7.72
N ARG A 88 -7.73 5.18 6.57
CA ARG A 88 -8.33 5.14 5.23
C ARG A 88 -7.75 4.03 4.35
N SER A 89 -7.07 3.07 4.94
CA SER A 89 -6.48 1.93 4.23
C SER A 89 -7.53 1.04 3.55
N ALA A 90 -7.15 0.39 2.48
CA ALA A 90 -7.89 -0.71 1.91
C ALA A 90 -7.80 -1.95 2.83
N GLN A 91 -8.87 -2.72 2.98
CA GLN A 91 -8.82 -3.94 3.81
C GLN A 91 -7.78 -4.96 3.33
N PHE A 92 -7.40 -4.92 2.07
CA PHE A 92 -6.38 -5.78 1.49
C PHE A 92 -5.03 -5.69 2.22
N VAL A 93 -4.61 -4.48 2.61
CA VAL A 93 -3.34 -4.26 3.32
C VAL A 93 -3.42 -4.51 4.83
N GLU A 94 -4.64 -4.71 5.36
CA GLU A 94 -4.87 -4.96 6.77
C GLU A 94 -4.77 -6.44 7.16
N VAL A 95 -5.12 -7.35 6.22
CA VAL A 95 -5.22 -8.78 6.51
C VAL A 95 -3.85 -9.43 6.63
N ALA A 96 -3.70 -10.35 7.59
CA ALA A 96 -2.47 -11.10 7.78
C ALA A 96 -2.28 -12.16 6.69
N SER A 97 -1.03 -12.43 6.29
CA SER A 97 -0.72 -13.56 5.43
C SER A 97 -0.67 -14.85 6.22
N THR A 98 -1.38 -15.87 5.74
CA THR A 98 -1.49 -17.17 6.42
C THR A 98 -0.26 -18.06 6.19
N ASP A 99 0.42 -17.90 5.05
CA ASP A 99 1.64 -18.61 4.67
C ASP A 99 2.42 -17.84 3.60
N TRP A 100 3.57 -18.38 3.19
CA TRP A 100 4.43 -17.76 2.19
C TRP A 100 3.76 -17.61 0.81
N ALA A 101 2.93 -18.57 0.38
CA ALA A 101 2.22 -18.45 -0.88
C ALA A 101 1.23 -17.27 -0.85
N HIS A 102 0.57 -17.07 0.29
CA HIS A 102 -0.33 -15.94 0.51
C HIS A 102 0.45 -14.61 0.57
N ALA A 103 1.62 -14.58 1.25
CA ALA A 103 2.49 -13.40 1.30
C ALA A 103 2.98 -13.00 -0.10
N LEU A 104 3.48 -13.97 -0.89
CA LEU A 104 3.97 -13.72 -2.25
C LEU A 104 2.85 -13.30 -3.21
N ALA A 105 1.66 -13.91 -3.10
CA ALA A 105 0.50 -13.52 -3.90
C ALA A 105 0.07 -12.08 -3.56
N ARG A 106 0.03 -11.72 -2.26
CA ARG A 106 -0.29 -10.36 -1.81
C ARG A 106 0.73 -9.34 -2.28
N HIS A 107 2.02 -9.63 -2.11
CA HIS A 107 3.12 -8.82 -2.61
C HIS A 107 2.92 -8.47 -4.10
N TRP A 108 2.78 -9.50 -4.96
CA TRP A 108 2.60 -9.24 -6.39
C TRP A 108 1.32 -8.45 -6.72
N LEU A 109 0.20 -8.77 -6.06
CA LEU A 109 -1.08 -8.08 -6.31
C LEU A 109 -1.01 -6.61 -5.90
N TYR A 110 -0.29 -6.30 -4.83
CA TYR A 110 -0.07 -4.95 -4.33
C TYR A 110 0.82 -4.16 -5.27
N ASP A 111 2.04 -4.62 -5.53
CA ASP A 111 3.02 -3.90 -6.35
C ASP A 111 2.53 -3.67 -7.79
N ALA A 112 1.78 -4.66 -8.34
CA ALA A 112 1.14 -4.48 -9.65
C ALA A 112 0.07 -3.37 -9.64
N ALA A 113 -0.53 -3.06 -8.49
CA ALA A 113 -1.44 -1.93 -8.31
C ALA A 113 -0.66 -0.64 -8.04
N GLU A 114 0.37 -0.68 -7.17
CA GLU A 114 1.14 0.49 -6.76
C GLU A 114 1.90 1.12 -7.92
N GLU A 115 2.54 0.32 -8.77
CA GLU A 115 3.16 0.85 -9.99
C GLU A 115 2.19 1.71 -10.83
N LEU A 116 0.91 1.30 -10.87
CA LEU A 116 -0.12 2.04 -11.59
C LEU A 116 -0.65 3.25 -10.81
N ARG A 117 -0.73 3.17 -9.49
CA ARG A 117 -1.24 4.22 -8.61
C ARG A 117 -0.22 5.35 -8.47
N TRP A 118 1.06 5.02 -8.22
CA TRP A 118 2.15 6.00 -8.17
C TRP A 118 2.32 6.75 -9.49
N ALA A 119 2.12 6.09 -10.63
CA ALA A 119 2.15 6.76 -11.93
C ALA A 119 1.08 7.85 -12.09
N LEU A 120 -0.04 7.79 -11.34
CA LEU A 120 -1.09 8.81 -11.40
C LEU A 120 -0.68 10.12 -10.71
N VAL A 121 0.30 10.10 -9.80
CA VAL A 121 0.76 11.25 -9.05
C VAL A 121 2.20 11.67 -9.39
N ALA A 122 2.82 11.02 -10.39
CA ALA A 122 4.20 11.30 -10.80
C ALA A 122 4.38 12.72 -11.41
N ASP A 123 3.32 13.26 -11.99
CA ASP A 123 3.28 14.61 -12.57
C ASP A 123 2.44 15.58 -11.69
N SER A 124 2.39 15.32 -10.38
CA SER A 124 1.60 16.11 -9.43
C SER A 124 2.01 17.59 -9.41
N THR A 125 1.01 18.46 -9.23
CA THR A 125 1.24 19.89 -8.93
C THR A 125 1.91 20.14 -7.59
N LEU A 126 1.85 19.15 -6.67
CA LEU A 126 2.62 19.15 -5.42
C LEU A 126 4.03 18.62 -5.69
N THR A 127 5.01 19.52 -5.76
CA THR A 127 6.41 19.16 -6.05
C THR A 127 6.96 18.05 -5.15
N PRO A 128 6.75 18.05 -3.81
CA PRO A 128 7.21 16.98 -2.95
C PRO A 128 6.61 15.62 -3.33
N LEU A 129 5.32 15.58 -3.69
CA LEU A 129 4.64 14.37 -4.12
C LEU A 129 5.17 13.86 -5.46
N ALA A 130 5.37 14.76 -6.44
CA ALA A 130 5.95 14.37 -7.72
C ALA A 130 7.35 13.74 -7.56
N HIS A 131 8.19 14.30 -6.69
CA HIS A 131 9.52 13.74 -6.40
C HIS A 131 9.42 12.37 -5.69
N ALA A 132 8.54 12.23 -4.69
CA ALA A 132 8.30 10.96 -4.03
C ALA A 132 7.80 9.91 -5.03
N ALA A 133 6.83 10.26 -5.88
CA ALA A 133 6.25 9.36 -6.86
C ALA A 133 7.25 8.90 -7.93
N GLN A 134 8.12 9.79 -8.41
CA GLN A 134 9.18 9.41 -9.36
C GLN A 134 10.19 8.44 -8.76
N ARG A 135 10.44 8.51 -7.44
CA ARG A 135 11.25 7.53 -6.72
C ARG A 135 10.47 6.23 -6.58
N ALA A 136 9.26 6.27 -6.03
CA ALA A 136 8.40 5.11 -5.81
C ALA A 136 8.14 4.32 -7.09
N CYS A 137 7.85 4.95 -8.22
CA CYS A 137 7.69 4.25 -9.50
C CYS A 137 8.90 3.39 -9.90
N ARG A 138 10.11 3.78 -9.52
CA ARG A 138 11.31 2.97 -9.78
C ARG A 138 11.42 1.81 -8.80
N GLU A 139 11.16 2.06 -7.52
CA GLU A 139 11.18 1.09 -6.45
C GLU A 139 10.12 0.00 -6.70
N GLU A 140 8.86 0.38 -6.99
CA GLU A 140 7.78 -0.54 -7.35
C GLU A 140 8.12 -1.43 -8.58
N SER A 141 8.82 -0.88 -9.56
CA SER A 141 9.31 -1.67 -10.69
C SER A 141 10.32 -2.75 -10.28
N PHE A 142 11.10 -2.54 -9.21
CA PHE A 142 11.99 -3.55 -8.64
C PHE A 142 11.22 -4.57 -7.81
N HIS A 143 10.27 -4.13 -6.98
CA HIS A 143 9.42 -4.99 -6.17
C HIS A 143 8.65 -5.97 -7.06
N LEU A 144 7.95 -5.47 -8.07
CA LEU A 144 7.21 -6.30 -9.02
C LEU A 144 8.11 -7.28 -9.79
N ARG A 145 9.32 -6.86 -10.16
CA ARG A 145 10.31 -7.75 -10.83
C ARG A 145 10.78 -8.86 -9.91
N HIS A 146 10.99 -8.57 -8.63
CA HIS A 146 11.33 -9.57 -7.61
C HIS A 146 10.22 -10.61 -7.50
N ALA A 147 8.97 -10.16 -7.29
CA ALA A 147 7.81 -11.05 -7.23
C ALA A 147 7.65 -11.89 -8.50
N ASP A 148 7.79 -11.29 -9.69
CA ASP A 148 7.76 -11.99 -10.97
C ASP A 148 8.84 -13.06 -11.10
N GLY A 149 10.04 -12.78 -10.60
CA GLY A 149 11.14 -13.75 -10.57
C GLY A 149 10.77 -15.01 -9.80
N LEU A 150 10.24 -14.86 -8.59
CA LEU A 150 9.78 -15.98 -7.76
C LEU A 150 8.58 -16.72 -8.39
N LEU A 151 7.61 -15.97 -8.89
CA LEU A 151 6.44 -16.56 -9.52
C LEU A 151 6.79 -17.36 -10.78
N ASN A 152 7.81 -16.92 -11.55
CA ASN A 152 8.30 -17.69 -12.71
C ASN A 152 8.88 -19.04 -12.32
N LEU A 153 9.46 -19.15 -11.12
CA LEU A 153 10.02 -20.40 -10.60
C LEU A 153 8.94 -21.28 -9.98
N LEU A 154 7.97 -20.71 -9.28
CA LEU A 154 7.03 -21.44 -8.42
C LEU A 154 5.72 -21.83 -9.12
N LEU A 155 5.19 -20.98 -10.01
CA LEU A 155 3.91 -21.27 -10.71
C LEU A 155 3.93 -22.51 -11.58
N PRO A 156 5.05 -22.89 -12.25
CA PRO A 156 5.12 -24.14 -13.02
C PRO A 156 5.18 -25.42 -12.17
N VAL A 157 5.53 -25.31 -10.88
CA VAL A 157 5.58 -26.44 -9.95
C VAL A 157 4.16 -26.69 -9.44
N PRO A 158 3.55 -27.88 -9.67
CA PRO A 158 2.14 -28.09 -9.41
C PRO A 158 1.70 -27.70 -8.00
N ASP A 159 2.36 -28.21 -6.97
CA ASP A 159 2.00 -27.99 -5.56
C ASP A 159 2.13 -26.49 -5.18
N SER A 160 3.23 -25.85 -5.56
CA SER A 160 3.47 -24.43 -5.29
C SER A 160 2.54 -23.54 -6.10
N GLY A 161 2.37 -23.86 -7.39
CA GLY A 161 1.51 -23.10 -8.30
C GLY A 161 0.05 -23.15 -7.87
N ASP A 162 -0.44 -24.29 -7.42
CA ASP A 162 -1.82 -24.44 -6.95
C ASP A 162 -2.05 -23.65 -5.65
N ARG A 163 -1.09 -23.68 -4.71
CA ARG A 163 -1.16 -22.87 -3.48
C ARG A 163 -1.16 -21.38 -3.77
N ILE A 164 -0.29 -20.90 -4.68
CA ILE A 164 -0.23 -19.48 -5.06
C ILE A 164 -1.53 -19.06 -5.73
N ARG A 165 -2.07 -19.85 -6.67
CA ARG A 165 -3.36 -19.52 -7.32
C ARG A 165 -4.51 -19.51 -6.33
N ALA A 166 -4.54 -20.43 -5.37
CA ALA A 166 -5.53 -20.44 -4.29
C ALA A 166 -5.43 -19.15 -3.44
N ALA A 167 -4.21 -18.73 -3.08
CA ALA A 167 -3.98 -17.49 -2.35
C ALA A 167 -4.45 -16.26 -3.15
N VAL A 168 -4.18 -16.22 -4.46
CA VAL A 168 -4.69 -15.15 -5.34
C VAL A 168 -6.21 -15.10 -5.33
N VAL A 169 -6.89 -16.24 -5.48
CA VAL A 169 -8.38 -16.32 -5.46
C VAL A 169 -8.93 -15.80 -4.13
N ASP A 170 -8.27 -16.13 -3.02
CA ASP A 170 -8.66 -15.70 -1.67
C ASP A 170 -8.49 -14.19 -1.47
N LEU A 171 -7.41 -13.62 -2.00
CA LEU A 171 -7.07 -12.20 -1.87
C LEU A 171 -7.80 -11.28 -2.84
N LEU A 172 -8.23 -11.77 -4.02
CA LEU A 172 -8.83 -10.94 -5.08
C LEU A 172 -10.02 -10.10 -4.61
N PRO A 173 -10.98 -10.61 -3.80
CA PRO A 173 -12.11 -9.80 -3.34
C PRO A 173 -11.70 -8.54 -2.60
N LEU A 174 -10.59 -8.60 -1.84
CA LEU A 174 -10.05 -7.49 -1.07
C LEU A 174 -9.15 -6.57 -1.92
N SER A 175 -8.33 -7.16 -2.81
CA SER A 175 -7.39 -6.41 -3.65
C SER A 175 -8.09 -5.45 -4.62
N LEU A 176 -9.32 -5.76 -5.05
CA LEU A 176 -10.15 -4.84 -5.82
C LEU A 176 -10.44 -3.53 -5.06
N GLY A 177 -10.38 -3.55 -3.72
CA GLY A 177 -10.55 -2.39 -2.86
C GLY A 177 -9.40 -1.35 -2.96
N LEU A 178 -8.24 -1.73 -3.50
CA LEU A 178 -7.15 -0.79 -3.79
C LEU A 178 -7.56 0.30 -4.79
N PHE A 179 -8.53 -0.03 -5.65
CA PHE A 179 -9.07 0.85 -6.69
C PHE A 179 -10.44 1.44 -6.34
N ASP A 180 -10.93 1.23 -5.10
CA ASP A 180 -12.16 1.86 -4.66
C ASP A 180 -11.97 3.39 -4.53
N PRO A 181 -13.00 4.18 -4.85
CA PRO A 181 -12.93 5.63 -4.73
C PRO A 181 -12.48 6.06 -3.32
N VAL A 182 -11.52 6.96 -3.28
CA VAL A 182 -11.00 7.56 -2.06
C VAL A 182 -11.73 8.86 -1.78
N ALA A 183 -12.01 9.16 -0.51
CA ALA A 183 -12.55 10.44 -0.11
C ALA A 183 -11.62 11.57 -0.60
N GLY A 184 -12.18 12.60 -1.24
CA GLY A 184 -11.41 13.73 -1.77
C GLY A 184 -10.65 13.48 -3.07
N GLU A 185 -10.71 12.28 -3.65
CA GLU A 185 -10.01 11.96 -4.90
C GLU A 185 -10.39 12.91 -6.06
N ALA A 186 -11.67 13.26 -6.18
CA ALA A 186 -12.14 14.20 -7.20
C ALA A 186 -11.52 15.61 -7.03
N GLU A 187 -11.31 16.05 -5.77
CA GLU A 187 -10.62 17.31 -5.48
C GLU A 187 -9.14 17.21 -5.83
N ALA A 188 -8.46 16.13 -5.43
CA ALA A 188 -7.06 15.88 -5.77
C ALA A 188 -6.82 15.87 -7.30
N VAL A 189 -7.75 15.33 -8.08
CA VAL A 189 -7.70 15.38 -9.55
C VAL A 189 -7.95 16.80 -10.07
N ALA A 190 -8.94 17.51 -9.53
CA ALA A 190 -9.24 18.88 -9.94
C ALA A 190 -8.07 19.86 -9.65
N ASP A 191 -7.35 19.64 -8.56
CA ASP A 191 -6.18 20.42 -8.15
C ASP A 191 -4.89 19.99 -8.90
N GLY A 192 -4.96 18.95 -9.75
CA GLY A 192 -3.83 18.43 -10.49
C GLY A 192 -2.82 17.67 -9.60
N VAL A 193 -3.24 17.26 -8.41
CA VAL A 193 -2.44 16.43 -7.50
C VAL A 193 -2.35 15.00 -8.03
N ALA A 194 -3.44 14.48 -8.59
CA ALA A 194 -3.47 13.24 -9.34
C ALA A 194 -3.97 13.50 -10.77
N THR A 195 -3.50 12.71 -11.74
CA THR A 195 -3.90 12.85 -13.16
C THR A 195 -5.26 12.22 -13.45
N ALA A 196 -5.68 11.23 -12.66
CA ALA A 196 -6.97 10.57 -12.75
C ALA A 196 -7.27 9.79 -11.45
N PRO A 197 -8.52 9.36 -11.23
CA PRO A 197 -8.89 8.48 -10.13
C PRO A 197 -8.23 7.10 -10.20
N PHE A 198 -8.05 6.43 -9.06
CA PHE A 198 -7.42 5.11 -8.97
C PHE A 198 -8.17 4.04 -9.77
N ASP A 199 -9.50 4.10 -9.82
CA ASP A 199 -10.34 3.14 -10.54
C ASP A 199 -10.07 3.11 -12.05
N THR A 200 -9.51 4.20 -12.62
CA THR A 200 -9.08 4.25 -14.04
C THR A 200 -7.99 3.23 -14.36
N ARG A 201 -7.28 2.71 -13.34
CA ARG A 201 -6.21 1.72 -13.47
C ARG A 201 -6.69 0.28 -13.28
N LEU A 202 -7.90 0.08 -12.78
CA LEU A 202 -8.45 -1.25 -12.50
C LEU A 202 -8.42 -2.19 -13.71
N ALA A 203 -8.78 -1.70 -14.90
CA ALA A 203 -8.79 -2.52 -16.11
C ALA A 203 -7.38 -3.01 -16.47
N THR A 204 -6.36 -2.16 -16.39
CA THR A 204 -4.96 -2.53 -16.65
C THR A 204 -4.47 -3.55 -15.63
N TRP A 205 -4.75 -3.34 -14.36
CA TRP A 205 -4.40 -4.28 -13.30
C TRP A 205 -5.09 -5.64 -13.48
N THR A 206 -6.39 -5.64 -13.82
CA THR A 206 -7.16 -6.86 -14.10
C THR A 206 -6.54 -7.70 -15.23
N GLU A 207 -6.09 -7.05 -16.31
CA GLU A 207 -5.38 -7.72 -17.41
C GLU A 207 -4.03 -8.31 -16.96
N ARG A 208 -3.29 -7.61 -16.10
CA ARG A 208 -2.03 -8.12 -15.51
C ARG A 208 -2.30 -9.39 -14.69
N VAL A 209 -3.30 -9.36 -13.81
CA VAL A 209 -3.69 -10.53 -12.98
C VAL A 209 -4.09 -11.71 -13.87
N ARG A 210 -4.95 -11.47 -14.87
CA ARG A 210 -5.38 -12.50 -15.83
C ARG A 210 -4.18 -13.09 -16.57
N GLY A 211 -3.29 -12.25 -17.08
CA GLY A 211 -2.10 -12.69 -17.78
C GLY A 211 -1.13 -13.48 -16.92
N ARG A 212 -1.00 -13.12 -15.62
CA ARG A 212 -0.04 -13.76 -14.72
C ARG A 212 -0.52 -15.07 -14.14
N PHE A 213 -1.78 -15.14 -13.70
CA PHE A 213 -2.32 -16.28 -12.95
C PHE A 213 -3.34 -17.09 -13.72
N GLY A 214 -3.83 -16.62 -14.86
CA GLY A 214 -4.92 -17.24 -15.60
C GLY A 214 -6.29 -17.10 -14.89
N ILE A 215 -6.40 -16.18 -13.93
CA ILE A 215 -7.61 -15.91 -13.15
C ILE A 215 -8.23 -14.60 -13.62
N ASP A 216 -9.55 -14.59 -13.86
CA ASP A 216 -10.25 -13.35 -14.23
C ASP A 216 -10.85 -12.66 -12.99
N PRO A 217 -10.31 -11.53 -12.54
CA PRO A 217 -10.84 -10.79 -11.40
C PRO A 217 -12.30 -10.33 -11.59
N ALA A 218 -12.77 -10.18 -12.82
CA ALA A 218 -14.15 -9.80 -13.09
C ALA A 218 -15.18 -10.87 -12.69
N THR A 219 -14.74 -12.12 -12.49
CA THR A 219 -15.60 -13.23 -12.04
C THR A 219 -15.70 -13.32 -10.52
N VAL A 220 -14.93 -12.52 -9.79
CA VAL A 220 -14.86 -12.55 -8.33
C VAL A 220 -15.78 -11.44 -7.77
N ALA A 221 -16.62 -11.80 -6.80
CA ALA A 221 -17.42 -10.82 -6.09
C ALA A 221 -16.50 -9.92 -5.24
N ARG A 222 -16.67 -8.59 -5.37
CA ARG A 222 -15.98 -7.66 -4.48
C ARG A 222 -16.36 -7.93 -3.02
N SER A 223 -15.42 -7.72 -2.10
CA SER A 223 -15.73 -7.63 -0.69
C SER A 223 -16.85 -6.60 -0.47
N GLY A 224 -17.86 -6.93 0.33
CA GLY A 224 -19.03 -6.08 0.54
C GLY A 224 -18.77 -4.76 1.30
N HIS A 225 -17.51 -4.42 1.54
CA HIS A 225 -17.08 -3.23 2.28
C HIS A 225 -16.28 -2.33 1.34
N SER A 226 -16.97 -1.40 0.68
CA SER A 226 -16.35 -0.34 -0.11
C SER A 226 -16.10 0.91 0.74
N GLY A 227 -15.22 1.79 0.25
CA GLY A 227 -15.06 3.15 0.76
C GLY A 227 -14.05 3.34 1.88
N ARG A 228 -13.22 2.35 2.19
CA ARG A 228 -12.05 2.47 3.09
C ARG A 228 -12.37 3.00 4.50
N THR A 229 -13.63 2.88 4.94
CA THR A 229 -14.11 3.36 6.24
C THR A 229 -14.39 2.23 7.23
N VAL A 230 -14.40 0.97 6.76
CA VAL A 230 -14.63 -0.22 7.57
C VAL A 230 -13.34 -1.00 7.68
N ARG A 231 -12.90 -1.21 8.92
CA ARG A 231 -11.68 -1.98 9.21
C ARG A 231 -11.93 -3.48 9.17
N SER A 232 -10.92 -4.23 8.72
CA SER A 232 -10.94 -5.69 8.81
C SER A 232 -10.80 -6.16 10.27
N PRO A 233 -11.14 -7.41 10.60
CA PRO A 233 -10.88 -7.97 11.93
C PRO A 233 -9.39 -7.97 12.31
N ASP A 234 -8.48 -8.02 11.33
CA ASP A 234 -7.03 -8.08 11.55
C ASP A 234 -6.41 -6.69 11.81
N PHE A 235 -7.14 -5.61 11.52
CA PHE A 235 -6.63 -4.25 11.68
C PHE A 235 -6.24 -3.91 13.12
N ALA A 236 -7.08 -4.22 14.10
CA ALA A 236 -6.79 -3.89 15.50
C ALA A 236 -5.57 -4.65 16.05
N PRO A 237 -5.39 -5.96 15.80
CA PRO A 237 -4.16 -6.66 16.11
C PRO A 237 -2.92 -6.07 15.41
N LEU A 238 -3.01 -5.71 14.14
CA LEU A 238 -1.92 -5.09 13.38
C LEU A 238 -1.52 -3.75 14.00
N LEU A 239 -2.47 -2.84 14.20
CA LEU A 239 -2.22 -1.53 14.80
C LEU A 239 -1.62 -1.64 16.21
N LYS A 240 -2.05 -2.64 16.99
CA LYS A 240 -1.46 -2.90 18.31
C LYS A 240 0.03 -3.25 18.19
N ARG A 241 0.41 -4.13 17.26
CA ARG A 241 1.83 -4.49 17.03
C ARG A 241 2.66 -3.28 16.60
N MET A 242 2.15 -2.50 15.67
CA MET A 242 2.81 -1.27 15.20
C MET A 242 3.11 -0.29 16.34
N ARG A 243 2.25 -0.25 17.36
CA ARG A 243 2.36 0.66 18.52
C ARG A 243 3.11 0.08 19.70
N GLU A 244 3.59 -1.16 19.67
CA GLU A 244 4.19 -1.82 20.83
C GLU A 244 5.38 -1.05 21.40
N VAL A 245 6.26 -0.53 20.54
CA VAL A 245 7.43 0.24 20.96
C VAL A 245 7.01 1.59 21.56
N PHE A 246 6.11 2.32 20.88
CA PHE A 246 5.55 3.58 21.41
C PHE A 246 4.83 3.40 22.75
N ALA A 247 4.18 2.27 22.95
CA ALA A 247 3.46 1.99 24.20
C ALA A 247 4.40 1.78 25.40
N LEU A 248 5.68 1.48 25.17
CA LEU A 248 6.67 1.34 26.25
C LEU A 248 7.02 2.68 26.88
N ASP A 249 7.15 3.73 26.09
CA ASP A 249 7.36 5.10 26.54
C ASP A 249 6.76 6.10 25.52
N PRO A 250 5.49 6.50 25.70
CA PRO A 250 4.82 7.44 24.79
C PRO A 250 5.44 8.84 24.77
N SER A 251 6.35 9.15 25.70
CA SER A 251 7.05 10.44 25.78
C SER A 251 8.45 10.41 25.17
N ALA A 252 8.95 9.25 24.78
CA ALA A 252 10.27 9.12 24.17
C ALA A 252 10.32 9.85 22.82
N ILE A 253 11.45 10.50 22.57
CA ILE A 253 11.81 11.05 21.24
C ILE A 253 12.80 10.04 20.65
N TRP A 254 12.42 9.46 19.53
CA TRP A 254 13.19 8.43 18.81
C TRP A 254 14.09 9.03 17.75
#